data_8c1e782b99ba35bf2cb3eadb72bc9688
#
_entry.id   8c1e782b99ba35bf2cb3eadb72bc9688
#
_cell.length_a   1.000
_cell.length_b   1.000
_cell.length_c   1.000
_cell.angle_alpha   90.00
_cell.angle_beta   90.00
_cell.angle_gamma   90.00
#
_symmetry.space_group_name_H-M   'P 1'
#
loop_
_entity.id
_entity.type
_entity.pdbx_description
1 polymer ?
#
loop_
_entity_poly.entity_id
_entity_poly.type
_entity_poly.pdbx_seq_one_letter_code
_entity_poly.pdbx_strand_id
1 'polypeptide(L)'
;MTIEEILAGESKNVEFKENLPEKSIKYMKSVVAFANGTGGKIIFGIADKTREVIGFDKEVVFKKMDAIANAVSDSCEPAIIPDITLQTVDGKTVIVVEVSEGRQRPYYIKVLGRDGGVYVRVAGTTRLADEYMIKELLFEGSNRYYDQALCTGLNVTDEDIDALCKAMKEQAVKNARTEEQKASIKDVGRQQLRSWGILIERDGKDYPSNAFAILTGNGGLHVATQCGVFKGTTKAVFVDRREYTGPLWEQIDEAFQFVLRNIHLGATIIGIYRQDVYEIPPDAIRELIINAMVHRSYLDHGTIQVAVYDNRLEITSPGKLPMGQTMERMKEGYSKIRNEALAHAFAYMNLIEHWGSGIPRIIDKVKAAGLQEPEFIGGEVDLRINIYRGQVDTNNAIINANDTKNGANGVNCGANDGTNGAEMPPNKEQTQIEKLLQVIEKNPSATQAYYAEKMGISKRTVSRMFATLQEKGRLVQSGTKRKANWKIIR
;
A
#
# COMPACT_ATOMS: atom_id res chain seq x y z
N MET A 1 24.30 17.99 0.12
CA MET A 1 23.92 17.25 -1.10
C MET A 1 25.19 16.71 -1.75
N THR A 2 25.21 15.43 -2.09
CA THR A 2 26.35 14.79 -2.75
C THR A 2 26.14 14.71 -4.27
N ILE A 3 27.22 14.46 -5.01
CA ILE A 3 27.14 14.23 -6.47
C ILE A 3 26.27 13.00 -6.77
N GLU A 4 26.29 11.98 -5.90
CA GLU A 4 25.47 10.78 -6.02
C GLU A 4 23.97 11.10 -5.89
N GLU A 5 23.59 12.00 -4.98
CA GLU A 5 22.19 12.47 -4.84
C GLU A 5 21.73 13.23 -6.09
N ILE A 6 22.61 13.98 -6.75
CA ILE A 6 22.30 14.67 -8.02
C ILE A 6 22.14 13.65 -9.16
N LEU A 7 23.02 12.66 -9.22
CA LEU A 7 22.97 11.61 -10.24
C LEU A 7 21.73 10.72 -10.10
N ALA A 8 21.18 10.57 -8.89
CA ALA A 8 19.90 9.88 -8.65
C ALA A 8 18.72 10.57 -9.36
N GLY A 9 18.82 11.87 -9.62
CA GLY A 9 17.87 12.65 -10.41
C GLY A 9 16.70 13.21 -9.62
N GLU A 10 15.72 13.77 -10.37
CA GLU A 10 14.49 14.27 -9.79
C GLU A 10 13.68 13.13 -9.16
N SER A 11 13.03 13.44 -8.06
CA SER A 11 12.21 12.51 -7.32
C SER A 11 10.90 13.17 -6.88
N LYS A 12 10.08 12.43 -6.13
CA LYS A 12 8.87 13.00 -5.51
C LYS A 12 9.20 14.26 -4.68
N ASN A 13 10.38 14.31 -4.06
CA ASN A 13 10.77 15.36 -3.10
C ASN A 13 11.95 16.20 -3.57
N VAL A 14 12.44 16.04 -4.79
CA VAL A 14 13.58 16.79 -5.34
C VAL A 14 13.28 17.25 -6.75
N GLU A 15 13.53 18.53 -7.04
CA GLU A 15 13.38 19.15 -8.35
C GLU A 15 14.61 20.00 -8.68
N PHE A 16 15.14 19.89 -9.91
CA PHE A 16 16.27 20.66 -10.40
C PHE A 16 15.82 21.80 -11.30
N LYS A 17 16.53 22.91 -11.24
CA LYS A 17 16.36 24.04 -12.14
C LYS A 17 17.74 24.60 -12.51
N GLU A 18 17.97 24.73 -13.78
CA GLU A 18 19.24 25.30 -14.31
C GLU A 18 19.47 26.71 -13.81
N ASN A 19 18.45 27.55 -13.90
CA ASN A 19 18.47 28.96 -13.50
C ASN A 19 17.20 29.34 -12.75
N LEU A 20 17.22 30.48 -12.06
CA LEU A 20 16.00 31.07 -11.52
C LEU A 20 15.14 31.58 -12.70
N PRO A 21 13.92 31.00 -12.90
CA PRO A 21 13.03 31.43 -13.98
C PRO A 21 12.58 32.88 -13.78
N GLU A 22 12.51 33.65 -14.88
CA GLU A 22 12.00 35.03 -14.83
C GLU A 22 10.59 35.13 -14.22
N LYS A 23 9.74 34.19 -14.54
CA LYS A 23 8.38 34.07 -13.92
C LYS A 23 8.42 33.12 -12.75
N SER A 24 8.27 33.66 -11.53
CA SER A 24 8.29 32.87 -10.28
C SER A 24 7.23 31.77 -10.26
N ILE A 25 6.07 31.94 -10.92
CA ILE A 25 5.00 30.96 -10.99
C ILE A 25 5.46 29.57 -11.47
N LYS A 26 6.55 29.49 -12.25
CA LYS A 26 7.06 28.21 -12.75
C LYS A 26 7.60 27.29 -11.64
N TYR A 27 8.24 27.87 -10.61
CA TYR A 27 8.72 27.09 -9.48
C TYR A 27 7.78 27.17 -8.26
N MET A 28 6.90 28.20 -8.20
CA MET A 28 5.87 28.27 -7.16
C MET A 28 4.93 27.07 -7.15
N LYS A 29 4.62 26.52 -8.32
CA LYS A 29 3.84 25.28 -8.44
C LYS A 29 4.48 24.13 -7.65
N SER A 30 5.79 23.98 -7.74
CA SER A 30 6.54 22.95 -7.01
C SER A 30 6.65 23.27 -5.52
N VAL A 31 6.83 24.54 -5.16
CA VAL A 31 6.82 25.00 -3.75
C VAL A 31 5.49 24.63 -3.09
N VAL A 32 4.37 25.02 -3.72
CA VAL A 32 3.02 24.69 -3.23
C VAL A 32 2.81 23.19 -3.16
N ALA A 33 3.23 22.45 -4.19
CA ALA A 33 3.09 21.00 -4.22
C ALA A 33 3.90 20.28 -3.14
N PHE A 34 5.09 20.80 -2.78
CA PHE A 34 5.87 20.30 -1.66
C PHE A 34 5.21 20.60 -0.32
N ALA A 35 4.67 21.81 -0.12
CA ALA A 35 3.95 22.16 1.10
C ALA A 35 2.67 21.34 1.28
N ASN A 36 1.96 21.04 0.20
CA ASN A 36 0.79 20.16 0.21
C ASN A 36 1.18 18.66 0.32
N GLY A 37 2.44 18.32 0.10
CA GLY A 37 2.97 16.97 0.18
C GLY A 37 3.75 16.70 1.46
N THR A 38 4.81 15.90 1.34
CA THR A 38 5.75 15.52 2.41
C THR A 38 6.96 16.44 2.49
N GLY A 39 6.86 17.65 1.93
CA GLY A 39 7.99 18.55 1.76
C GLY A 39 8.86 18.18 0.56
N GLY A 40 9.92 18.97 0.33
CA GLY A 40 10.86 18.69 -0.75
C GLY A 40 11.86 19.84 -0.95
N LYS A 41 12.73 19.65 -1.94
CA LYS A 41 13.82 20.58 -2.25
C LYS A 41 13.77 20.98 -3.72
N ILE A 42 13.92 22.29 -3.99
CA ILE A 42 14.20 22.80 -5.32
C ILE A 42 15.65 23.25 -5.32
N ILE A 43 16.41 22.76 -6.27
CA ILE A 43 17.83 23.06 -6.38
C ILE A 43 18.07 23.84 -7.65
N PHE A 44 18.46 25.09 -7.51
CA PHE A 44 18.82 25.96 -8.62
C PHE A 44 20.32 25.94 -8.88
N GLY A 45 20.71 25.91 -10.16
CA GLY A 45 22.09 25.80 -10.62
C GLY A 45 22.46 24.40 -11.08
N ILE A 46 21.50 23.53 -11.32
CA ILE A 46 21.69 22.18 -11.89
C ILE A 46 20.80 22.03 -13.10
N ALA A 47 21.37 21.59 -14.21
CA ALA A 47 20.65 21.34 -15.44
C ALA A 47 19.74 20.11 -15.28
N ASP A 48 18.45 20.28 -15.56
CA ASP A 48 17.40 19.28 -15.40
C ASP A 48 17.70 17.98 -16.17
N LYS A 49 18.09 18.09 -17.45
CA LYS A 49 18.29 16.93 -18.32
C LYS A 49 19.66 16.27 -18.19
N THR A 50 20.73 17.10 -18.19
CA THR A 50 22.10 16.61 -18.17
C THR A 50 22.64 16.37 -16.78
N ARG A 51 21.95 16.93 -15.75
CA ARG A 51 22.37 16.92 -14.33
C ARG A 51 23.73 17.58 -14.10
N GLU A 52 24.17 18.38 -15.07
CA GLU A 52 25.40 19.13 -14.96
C GLU A 52 25.23 20.27 -13.95
N VAL A 53 26.20 20.40 -13.05
CA VAL A 53 26.23 21.52 -12.10
C VAL A 53 26.70 22.77 -12.83
N ILE A 54 25.80 23.74 -12.98
CA ILE A 54 26.11 25.02 -13.62
C ILE A 54 26.56 26.02 -12.58
N GLY A 55 25.85 26.10 -11.47
CA GLY A 55 26.12 27.00 -10.36
C GLY A 55 25.75 28.45 -10.61
N PHE A 56 26.05 29.30 -9.63
CA PHE A 56 25.86 30.76 -9.70
C PHE A 56 27.10 31.48 -9.23
N ASP A 57 27.35 32.67 -9.80
CA ASP A 57 28.41 33.56 -9.34
C ASP A 57 28.11 34.14 -7.96
N LYS A 58 29.15 34.28 -7.13
CA LYS A 58 29.05 34.76 -5.76
C LYS A 58 28.40 36.15 -5.63
N GLU A 59 28.56 36.99 -6.64
CA GLU A 59 28.01 38.36 -6.64
C GLU A 59 26.49 38.38 -6.84
N VAL A 60 25.92 37.37 -7.50
CA VAL A 60 24.52 37.33 -7.90
C VAL A 60 23.68 36.41 -7.00
N VAL A 61 24.32 35.44 -6.33
CA VAL A 61 23.63 34.38 -5.57
C VAL A 61 22.75 34.92 -4.46
N PHE A 62 23.22 35.89 -3.68
CA PHE A 62 22.44 36.47 -2.57
C PHE A 62 21.20 37.22 -3.07
N LYS A 63 21.32 38.00 -4.18
CA LYS A 63 20.17 38.67 -4.79
C LYS A 63 19.10 37.67 -5.26
N LYS A 64 19.55 36.50 -5.80
CA LYS A 64 18.63 35.44 -6.21
C LYS A 64 17.96 34.75 -5.00
N MET A 65 18.67 34.55 -3.90
CA MET A 65 18.09 34.03 -2.65
C MET A 65 16.98 34.95 -2.12
N ASP A 66 17.25 36.25 -2.03
CA ASP A 66 16.26 37.27 -1.60
C ASP A 66 15.05 37.28 -2.52
N ALA A 67 15.25 37.21 -3.82
CA ALA A 67 14.18 37.16 -4.81
C ALA A 67 13.31 35.92 -4.65
N ILE A 68 13.92 34.74 -4.36
CA ILE A 68 13.19 33.50 -4.11
C ILE A 68 12.38 33.61 -2.81
N ALA A 69 13.01 34.07 -1.72
CA ALA A 69 12.35 34.20 -0.41
C ALA A 69 11.11 35.10 -0.49
N ASN A 70 11.27 36.29 -1.09
CA ASN A 70 10.17 37.25 -1.27
C ASN A 70 9.07 36.66 -2.17
N ALA A 71 9.43 36.06 -3.31
CA ALA A 71 8.45 35.48 -4.21
C ALA A 71 7.65 34.35 -3.56
N VAL A 72 8.27 33.49 -2.75
CA VAL A 72 7.56 32.41 -2.04
C VAL A 72 6.61 32.96 -0.98
N SER A 73 7.08 33.88 -0.15
CA SER A 73 6.27 34.46 0.94
C SER A 73 5.07 35.25 0.39
N ASP A 74 5.25 35.99 -0.70
CA ASP A 74 4.21 36.86 -1.24
C ASP A 74 3.17 36.13 -2.10
N SER A 75 3.60 35.07 -2.78
CA SER A 75 2.76 34.40 -3.78
C SER A 75 1.93 33.23 -3.25
N CYS A 76 2.23 32.72 -2.05
CA CYS A 76 1.57 31.53 -1.51
C CYS A 76 0.58 31.88 -0.38
N GLU A 77 -0.51 31.14 -0.32
CA GLU A 77 -1.48 31.21 0.79
C GLU A 77 -1.93 29.80 1.18
N PRO A 78 -1.89 29.43 2.47
CA PRO A 78 -1.20 30.15 3.55
C PRO A 78 0.27 30.46 3.24
N ALA A 79 0.88 31.40 3.98
CA ALA A 79 2.27 31.76 3.74
C ALA A 79 3.21 30.56 3.94
N ILE A 80 4.15 30.41 2.99
CA ILE A 80 5.19 29.38 3.06
C ILE A 80 6.51 30.08 3.35
N ILE A 81 7.23 29.60 4.35
CA ILE A 81 8.57 30.08 4.71
C ILE A 81 9.55 28.96 4.33
N PRO A 82 10.28 29.10 3.21
CA PRO A 82 11.27 28.11 2.81
C PRO A 82 12.56 28.28 3.60
N ASP A 83 13.31 27.22 3.80
CA ASP A 83 14.71 27.29 4.22
C ASP A 83 15.59 27.36 2.98
N ILE A 84 16.37 28.45 2.85
CA ILE A 84 17.20 28.70 1.67
C ILE A 84 18.66 28.69 2.05
N THR A 85 19.40 27.73 1.51
CA THR A 85 20.81 27.53 1.82
C THR A 85 21.66 27.52 0.55
N LEU A 86 22.93 27.88 0.71
CA LEU A 86 23.94 27.74 -0.35
C LEU A 86 24.75 26.47 -0.13
N GLN A 87 24.95 25.72 -1.19
CA GLN A 87 25.83 24.56 -1.15
C GLN A 87 26.85 24.62 -2.30
N THR A 88 28.06 24.12 -2.03
CA THR A 88 29.09 24.00 -3.06
C THR A 88 29.10 22.55 -3.55
N VAL A 89 28.88 22.37 -4.83
CA VAL A 89 28.89 21.07 -5.50
C VAL A 89 29.81 21.20 -6.72
N ASP A 90 30.79 20.33 -6.82
CA ASP A 90 31.78 20.34 -7.89
C ASP A 90 32.45 21.73 -8.09
N GLY A 91 32.78 22.38 -6.98
CA GLY A 91 33.40 23.70 -6.97
C GLY A 91 32.49 24.86 -7.36
N LYS A 92 31.22 24.62 -7.67
CA LYS A 92 30.22 25.61 -8.09
C LYS A 92 29.16 25.80 -7.00
N THR A 93 28.65 27.02 -6.85
CA THR A 93 27.65 27.35 -5.83
C THR A 93 26.24 27.14 -6.37
N VAL A 94 25.42 26.35 -5.68
CA VAL A 94 24.00 26.12 -5.97
C VAL A 94 23.12 26.65 -4.84
N ILE A 95 21.87 27.01 -5.17
CA ILE A 95 20.87 27.45 -4.17
C ILE A 95 19.94 26.28 -3.91
N VAL A 96 19.82 25.85 -2.66
CA VAL A 96 18.90 24.82 -2.21
C VAL A 96 17.75 25.48 -1.46
N VAL A 97 16.54 25.31 -1.96
CA VAL A 97 15.30 25.80 -1.35
C VAL A 97 14.55 24.60 -0.80
N GLU A 98 14.54 24.48 0.51
CA GLU A 98 13.84 23.42 1.21
C GLU A 98 12.46 23.91 1.68
N VAL A 99 11.44 23.19 1.31
CA VAL A 99 10.05 23.44 1.68
C VAL A 99 9.59 22.30 2.58
N SER A 100 9.26 22.63 3.82
CA SER A 100 8.74 21.65 4.77
C SER A 100 7.30 21.28 4.45
N GLU A 101 6.87 20.12 4.96
CA GLU A 101 5.47 19.71 4.97
C GLU A 101 4.60 20.76 5.66
N GLY A 102 3.60 21.28 4.94
CA GLY A 102 2.71 22.31 5.45
C GLY A 102 1.61 21.74 6.35
N ARG A 103 1.27 22.44 7.44
CA ARG A 103 0.22 22.03 8.40
C ARG A 103 -1.15 22.64 8.13
N GLN A 104 -1.21 23.74 7.36
CA GLN A 104 -2.44 24.51 7.09
C GLN A 104 -2.93 24.31 5.66
N ARG A 105 -2.99 23.05 5.21
CA ARG A 105 -3.41 22.70 3.84
C ARG A 105 -4.88 23.07 3.58
N PRO A 106 -5.23 23.32 2.30
CA PRO A 106 -4.39 23.36 1.12
C PRO A 106 -3.63 24.68 1.00
N TYR A 107 -2.35 24.60 0.63
CA TYR A 107 -1.56 25.73 0.17
C TYR A 107 -1.84 25.95 -1.32
N TYR A 108 -1.91 27.22 -1.75
CA TYR A 108 -2.18 27.56 -3.14
C TYR A 108 -1.48 28.84 -3.56
N ILE A 109 -1.35 29.04 -4.88
CA ILE A 109 -0.82 30.27 -5.46
C ILE A 109 -1.92 31.32 -5.44
N LYS A 110 -1.75 32.44 -4.71
CA LYS A 110 -2.76 33.50 -4.49
C LYS A 110 -3.41 34.00 -5.78
N VAL A 111 -2.57 34.32 -6.79
CA VAL A 111 -3.01 34.84 -8.09
C VAL A 111 -3.97 33.90 -8.84
N LEU A 112 -3.86 32.59 -8.59
CA LEU A 112 -4.69 31.57 -9.24
C LEU A 112 -5.93 31.19 -8.44
N GLY A 113 -6.01 31.65 -7.17
CA GLY A 113 -7.06 31.25 -6.26
C GLY A 113 -6.94 29.79 -5.83
N ARG A 114 -7.84 29.35 -4.93
CA ARG A 114 -7.83 27.99 -4.40
C ARG A 114 -8.12 26.93 -5.48
N ASP A 115 -9.07 27.19 -6.37
CA ASP A 115 -9.51 26.19 -7.35
C ASP A 115 -8.48 25.94 -8.47
N GLY A 116 -7.68 26.96 -8.82
CA GLY A 116 -6.66 26.88 -9.87
C GLY A 116 -5.22 26.91 -9.38
N GLY A 117 -4.99 27.10 -8.08
CA GLY A 117 -3.67 27.35 -7.49
C GLY A 117 -3.14 26.25 -6.59
N VAL A 118 -3.92 25.20 -6.30
CA VAL A 118 -3.51 24.06 -5.47
C VAL A 118 -2.77 23.05 -6.35
N TYR A 119 -1.51 22.78 -6.01
CA TYR A 119 -0.68 21.80 -6.70
C TYR A 119 -0.23 20.70 -5.75
N VAL A 120 -0.06 19.49 -6.29
CA VAL A 120 0.42 18.28 -5.59
C VAL A 120 1.51 17.58 -6.39
N ARG A 121 2.36 16.81 -5.70
CA ARG A 121 3.39 15.97 -6.35
C ARG A 121 2.84 14.57 -6.58
N VAL A 122 2.89 14.15 -7.83
CA VAL A 122 2.49 12.83 -8.28
C VAL A 122 3.68 12.19 -8.99
N ALA A 123 4.26 11.16 -8.41
CA ALA A 123 5.40 10.39 -8.97
C ALA A 123 6.54 11.27 -9.53
N GLY A 124 6.90 12.36 -8.84
CA GLY A 124 7.98 13.27 -9.30
C GLY A 124 7.52 14.41 -10.22
N THR A 125 6.24 14.46 -10.62
CA THR A 125 5.69 15.59 -11.39
C THR A 125 4.77 16.47 -10.55
N THR A 126 4.75 17.78 -10.82
CA THR A 126 3.83 18.73 -10.20
C THR A 126 2.56 18.81 -11.03
N ARG A 127 1.40 18.53 -10.43
CA ARG A 127 0.08 18.56 -11.08
C ARG A 127 -0.89 19.45 -10.31
N LEU A 128 -1.85 20.02 -11.02
CA LEU A 128 -2.99 20.71 -10.42
C LEU A 128 -3.82 19.66 -9.65
N ALA A 129 -4.19 19.98 -8.42
CA ALA A 129 -5.07 19.12 -7.61
C ALA A 129 -6.50 19.18 -8.18
N ASP A 130 -7.15 18.04 -8.24
CA ASP A 130 -8.58 17.94 -8.52
C ASP A 130 -9.43 18.28 -7.28
N GLU A 131 -10.75 18.35 -7.46
CA GLU A 131 -11.68 18.69 -6.39
C GLU A 131 -11.61 17.70 -5.19
N TYR A 132 -11.42 16.42 -5.49
CA TYR A 132 -11.27 15.38 -4.46
C TYR A 132 -10.00 15.60 -3.62
N MET A 133 -8.86 15.84 -4.27
CA MET A 133 -7.60 16.13 -3.60
C MET A 133 -7.67 17.40 -2.76
N ILE A 134 -8.34 18.45 -3.26
CA ILE A 134 -8.55 19.69 -2.50
C ILE A 134 -9.36 19.44 -1.24
N LYS A 135 -10.44 18.64 -1.32
CA LYS A 135 -11.25 18.25 -0.15
C LYS A 135 -10.44 17.46 0.88
N GLU A 136 -9.64 16.48 0.44
CA GLU A 136 -8.73 15.76 1.35
C GLU A 136 -7.76 16.70 2.07
N LEU A 137 -7.11 17.60 1.33
CA LEU A 137 -6.18 18.58 1.89
C LEU A 137 -6.86 19.53 2.88
N LEU A 138 -8.11 19.93 2.65
CA LEU A 138 -8.90 20.75 3.57
C LEU A 138 -9.15 20.04 4.91
N PHE A 139 -9.51 18.76 4.88
CA PHE A 139 -9.70 17.98 6.11
C PHE A 139 -8.37 17.81 6.84
N GLU A 140 -7.31 17.44 6.16
CA GLU A 140 -5.97 17.28 6.77
C GLU A 140 -5.47 18.61 7.39
N GLY A 141 -5.61 19.72 6.68
CA GLY A 141 -5.11 21.03 7.12
C GLY A 141 -5.94 21.68 8.21
N SER A 142 -7.23 21.35 8.33
CA SER A 142 -8.10 21.83 9.40
C SER A 142 -8.04 20.97 10.66
N ASN A 143 -7.24 19.90 10.66
CA ASN A 143 -7.20 18.88 11.72
C ASN A 143 -8.61 18.32 12.03
N ARG A 144 -9.41 18.15 10.98
CA ARG A 144 -10.75 17.60 11.02
C ARG A 144 -10.79 16.33 10.21
N TYR A 145 -11.64 15.40 10.61
CA TYR A 145 -11.83 14.15 9.93
C TYR A 145 -13.16 14.17 9.17
N TYR A 146 -13.19 13.56 7.98
CA TYR A 146 -14.41 13.49 7.18
C TYR A 146 -15.55 12.78 7.92
N ASP A 147 -15.22 11.72 8.64
CA ASP A 147 -16.19 10.94 9.40
C ASP A 147 -16.83 11.74 10.56
N GLN A 148 -16.15 12.76 11.09
CA GLN A 148 -16.68 13.68 12.11
C GLN A 148 -17.47 14.86 11.55
N ALA A 149 -17.53 15.02 10.23
CA ALA A 149 -18.33 16.08 9.61
C ALA A 149 -19.82 15.78 9.70
N LEU A 150 -20.66 16.84 9.73
CA LEU A 150 -22.11 16.73 9.80
C LEU A 150 -22.67 15.97 8.60
N CYS A 151 -23.47 14.95 8.84
CA CYS A 151 -24.22 14.24 7.81
C CYS A 151 -25.55 14.97 7.55
N THR A 152 -25.60 15.77 6.47
CA THR A 152 -26.77 16.59 6.16
C THR A 152 -27.96 15.80 5.59
N GLY A 153 -27.73 14.57 5.16
CA GLY A 153 -28.76 13.70 4.56
C GLY A 153 -29.50 12.80 5.54
N LEU A 154 -29.15 12.86 6.85
CA LEU A 154 -29.70 11.97 7.87
C LEU A 154 -30.27 12.79 9.03
N ASN A 155 -31.49 12.45 9.44
CA ASN A 155 -32.06 12.87 10.73
C ASN A 155 -32.03 11.67 11.67
N VAL A 156 -31.63 11.85 12.92
CA VAL A 156 -31.61 10.81 13.92
C VAL A 156 -32.56 11.12 15.05
N THR A 157 -33.23 10.10 15.53
CA THR A 157 -34.10 10.12 16.72
C THR A 157 -33.33 9.61 17.94
N ASP A 158 -33.93 9.76 19.11
CA ASP A 158 -33.37 9.20 20.34
C ASP A 158 -33.28 7.69 20.28
N GLU A 159 -34.29 7.06 19.65
CA GLU A 159 -34.35 5.60 19.43
C GLU A 159 -33.20 5.11 18.53
N ASP A 160 -32.86 5.87 17.47
CA ASP A 160 -31.74 5.52 16.57
C ASP A 160 -30.40 5.56 17.31
N ILE A 161 -30.22 6.55 18.20
CA ILE A 161 -29.01 6.68 19.02
C ILE A 161 -28.91 5.53 20.00
N ASP A 162 -30.00 5.21 20.69
CA ASP A 162 -30.04 4.11 21.66
C ASP A 162 -29.83 2.76 20.95
N ALA A 163 -30.37 2.57 19.76
CA ALA A 163 -30.16 1.39 18.94
C ALA A 163 -28.69 1.22 18.54
N LEU A 164 -28.02 2.32 18.13
CA LEU A 164 -26.58 2.29 17.83
C LEU A 164 -25.76 1.92 19.10
N CYS A 165 -26.03 2.56 20.23
CA CYS A 165 -25.36 2.26 21.50
C CYS A 165 -25.48 0.78 21.89
N LYS A 166 -26.69 0.24 21.78
CA LYS A 166 -26.97 -1.17 22.06
C LYS A 166 -26.21 -2.09 21.10
N ALA A 167 -26.29 -1.85 19.79
CA ALA A 167 -25.61 -2.64 18.79
C ALA A 167 -24.09 -2.64 18.98
N MET A 168 -23.50 -1.48 19.26
CA MET A 168 -22.06 -1.37 19.54
C MET A 168 -21.65 -2.19 20.77
N LYS A 169 -22.47 -2.17 21.86
CA LYS A 169 -22.22 -2.99 23.05
C LYS A 169 -22.30 -4.48 22.73
N GLU A 170 -23.31 -4.90 21.98
CA GLU A 170 -23.47 -6.29 21.55
C GLU A 170 -22.26 -6.76 20.74
N GLN A 171 -21.74 -5.92 19.83
CA GLN A 171 -20.53 -6.21 19.08
C GLN A 171 -19.29 -6.28 19.97
N ALA A 172 -19.16 -5.37 20.95
CA ALA A 172 -18.05 -5.40 21.90
C ALA A 172 -18.03 -6.71 22.72
N VAL A 173 -19.18 -7.16 23.19
CA VAL A 173 -19.34 -8.43 23.93
C VAL A 173 -19.05 -9.63 23.02
N LYS A 174 -19.54 -9.63 21.77
CA LYS A 174 -19.29 -10.68 20.77
C LYS A 174 -17.80 -10.84 20.46
N ASN A 175 -17.07 -9.73 20.37
CA ASN A 175 -15.64 -9.70 20.01
C ASN A 175 -14.71 -9.88 21.23
N ALA A 176 -15.22 -9.86 22.46
CA ALA A 176 -14.41 -10.07 23.66
C ALA A 176 -13.91 -11.51 23.73
N ARG A 177 -12.62 -11.67 24.05
CA ARG A 177 -11.93 -12.97 24.04
C ARG A 177 -12.09 -13.76 25.34
N THR A 178 -12.35 -13.08 26.46
CA THR A 178 -12.47 -13.70 27.78
C THR A 178 -13.74 -13.22 28.49
N GLU A 179 -14.23 -13.98 29.45
CA GLU A 179 -15.39 -13.58 30.26
C GLU A 179 -15.10 -12.33 31.11
N GLU A 180 -13.84 -12.14 31.52
CA GLU A 180 -13.41 -10.94 32.25
C GLU A 180 -13.50 -9.70 31.36
N GLN A 181 -13.07 -9.83 30.08
CA GLN A 181 -13.24 -8.75 29.09
C GLN A 181 -14.72 -8.44 28.88
N LYS A 182 -15.59 -9.44 28.73
CA LYS A 182 -17.03 -9.22 28.58
C LYS A 182 -17.63 -8.48 29.78
N ALA A 183 -17.24 -8.86 30.98
CA ALA A 183 -17.72 -8.23 32.22
C ALA A 183 -17.19 -6.77 32.38
N SER A 184 -16.06 -6.43 31.78
CA SER A 184 -15.46 -5.11 31.86
C SER A 184 -16.04 -4.09 30.87
N ILE A 185 -16.83 -4.54 29.88
CA ILE A 185 -17.39 -3.67 28.84
C ILE A 185 -18.47 -2.77 29.47
N LYS A 186 -18.18 -1.48 29.50
CA LYS A 186 -19.11 -0.45 29.96
C LYS A 186 -20.12 -0.08 28.89
N ASP A 187 -21.29 0.39 29.32
CA ASP A 187 -22.27 0.93 28.39
C ASP A 187 -21.70 2.18 27.69
N VAL A 188 -21.92 2.26 26.41
CA VAL A 188 -21.70 3.46 25.62
C VAL A 188 -22.99 4.28 25.59
N GLY A 189 -22.88 5.60 25.71
CA GLY A 189 -24.03 6.51 25.68
C GLY A 189 -23.76 7.74 24.84
N ARG A 190 -24.74 8.63 24.75
CA ARG A 190 -24.68 9.86 23.91
C ARG A 190 -23.44 10.72 24.18
N GLN A 191 -23.07 10.91 25.45
CA GLN A 191 -21.89 11.69 25.80
C GLN A 191 -20.62 11.08 25.21
N GLN A 192 -20.54 9.76 25.22
CA GLN A 192 -19.41 9.05 24.62
C GLN A 192 -19.41 9.20 23.10
N LEU A 193 -20.56 9.04 22.42
CA LEU A 193 -20.69 9.24 20.99
C LEU A 193 -20.33 10.67 20.57
N ARG A 194 -20.71 11.68 21.37
CA ARG A 194 -20.31 13.09 21.16
C ARG A 194 -18.78 13.25 21.30
N SER A 195 -18.18 12.67 22.34
CA SER A 195 -16.73 12.76 22.59
C SER A 195 -15.91 12.12 21.46
N TRP A 196 -16.44 11.11 20.80
CA TRP A 196 -15.82 10.44 19.63
C TRP A 196 -16.12 11.11 18.29
N GLY A 197 -17.00 12.14 18.28
CA GLY A 197 -17.40 12.83 17.06
C GLY A 197 -18.39 12.03 16.19
N ILE A 198 -19.05 11.02 16.75
CA ILE A 198 -20.13 10.26 16.09
C ILE A 198 -21.44 11.06 16.11
N LEU A 199 -21.66 11.81 17.20
CA LEU A 199 -22.74 12.80 17.34
C LEU A 199 -22.15 14.20 17.47
N ILE A 200 -22.84 15.19 16.92
CA ILE A 200 -22.49 16.62 16.99
C ILE A 200 -23.59 17.33 17.73
N GLU A 201 -23.26 17.93 18.88
CA GLU A 201 -24.22 18.75 19.61
C GLU A 201 -24.28 20.17 19.06
N ARG A 202 -25.49 20.65 18.74
CA ARG A 202 -25.75 22.06 18.40
C ARG A 202 -27.07 22.47 19.02
N ASP A 203 -27.09 23.59 19.68
CA ASP A 203 -28.30 24.17 20.32
C ASP A 203 -29.07 23.15 21.20
N GLY A 204 -28.33 22.33 21.95
CA GLY A 204 -28.88 21.30 22.82
C GLY A 204 -29.49 20.07 22.12
N LYS A 205 -29.30 19.95 20.79
CA LYS A 205 -29.74 18.80 20.00
C LYS A 205 -28.55 18.04 19.43
N ASP A 206 -28.75 16.73 19.27
CA ASP A 206 -27.81 15.85 18.62
C ASP A 206 -28.08 15.74 17.12
N TYR A 207 -27.01 15.87 16.35
CA TYR A 207 -26.99 15.66 14.91
C TYR A 207 -26.01 14.56 14.56
N PRO A 208 -26.31 13.74 13.55
CA PRO A 208 -25.41 12.68 13.13
C PRO A 208 -24.21 13.24 12.40
N SER A 209 -23.03 12.70 12.67
CA SER A 209 -21.88 12.86 11.80
C SER A 209 -21.92 11.83 10.65
N ASN A 210 -20.98 11.96 9.70
CA ASN A 210 -20.79 10.92 8.68
C ASN A 210 -20.43 9.57 9.30
N ALA A 211 -19.74 9.54 10.45
CA ALA A 211 -19.45 8.29 11.15
C ALA A 211 -20.71 7.57 11.61
N PHE A 212 -21.71 8.29 12.11
CA PHE A 212 -23.01 7.69 12.45
C PHE A 212 -23.63 7.01 11.24
N ALA A 213 -23.70 7.73 10.12
CA ALA A 213 -24.27 7.23 8.87
C ALA A 213 -23.50 5.99 8.34
N ILE A 214 -22.17 6.05 8.39
CA ILE A 214 -21.28 4.97 7.93
C ILE A 214 -21.41 3.75 8.83
N LEU A 215 -21.42 3.92 10.16
CA LEU A 215 -21.55 2.82 11.12
C LEU A 215 -22.86 2.08 10.98
N THR A 216 -23.96 2.81 10.79
CA THR A 216 -25.31 2.24 10.70
C THR A 216 -25.71 1.80 9.31
N GLY A 217 -24.96 2.22 8.27
CA GLY A 217 -25.30 2.01 6.87
C GLY A 217 -26.47 2.88 6.39
N ASN A 218 -26.83 3.93 7.13
CA ASN A 218 -27.93 4.86 6.83
C ASN A 218 -27.40 6.20 6.28
N GLY A 219 -28.28 7.08 5.80
CA GLY A 219 -27.94 8.47 5.49
C GLY A 219 -27.46 8.73 4.05
N GLY A 220 -27.70 7.82 3.13
CA GLY A 220 -27.40 8.02 1.69
C GLY A 220 -25.92 7.98 1.33
N LEU A 221 -25.03 7.74 2.30
CA LEU A 221 -23.63 7.44 2.03
C LEU A 221 -23.54 5.99 1.56
N HIS A 222 -23.27 5.81 0.26
CA HIS A 222 -23.13 4.46 -0.30
C HIS A 222 -21.81 3.83 0.18
N VAL A 223 -21.91 3.05 1.24
CA VAL A 223 -20.80 2.29 1.82
C VAL A 223 -21.08 0.82 1.62
N ALA A 224 -20.33 0.20 0.70
CA ALA A 224 -20.47 -1.21 0.37
C ALA A 224 -19.13 -1.92 0.31
N THR A 225 -19.16 -3.21 0.57
CA THR A 225 -18.03 -4.13 0.40
C THR A 225 -18.39 -5.15 -0.66
N GLN A 226 -17.64 -5.15 -1.76
CA GLN A 226 -17.80 -6.10 -2.85
C GLN A 226 -16.82 -7.25 -2.67
N CYS A 227 -17.35 -8.46 -2.64
CA CYS A 227 -16.59 -9.70 -2.56
C CYS A 227 -16.73 -10.47 -3.87
N GLY A 228 -15.63 -11.02 -4.38
CA GLY A 228 -15.64 -11.80 -5.62
C GLY A 228 -14.66 -12.95 -5.61
N VAL A 229 -15.03 -14.05 -6.25
CA VAL A 229 -14.16 -15.18 -6.57
C VAL A 229 -13.90 -15.18 -8.06
N PHE A 230 -12.64 -15.23 -8.44
CA PHE A 230 -12.19 -15.18 -9.83
C PHE A 230 -11.42 -16.44 -10.18
N LYS A 231 -11.69 -16.99 -11.36
CA LYS A 231 -10.88 -18.08 -11.91
C LYS A 231 -9.62 -17.52 -12.58
N GLY A 232 -8.47 -18.08 -12.23
CA GLY A 232 -7.18 -17.61 -12.71
C GLY A 232 -6.63 -16.46 -11.85
N THR A 233 -5.85 -15.57 -12.46
CA THR A 233 -5.12 -14.50 -11.79
C THR A 233 -5.62 -13.10 -12.15
N THR A 234 -6.70 -13.00 -12.91
CA THR A 234 -7.29 -11.74 -13.38
C THR A 234 -8.79 -11.68 -13.10
N LYS A 235 -9.38 -10.48 -13.15
CA LYS A 235 -10.82 -10.25 -12.97
C LYS A 235 -11.68 -10.67 -14.19
N ALA A 236 -11.13 -11.46 -15.14
CA ALA A 236 -11.81 -11.78 -16.39
C ALA A 236 -12.99 -12.75 -16.23
N VAL A 237 -12.90 -13.70 -15.30
CA VAL A 237 -13.93 -14.73 -15.12
C VAL A 237 -14.37 -14.76 -13.65
N PHE A 238 -15.62 -14.37 -13.42
CA PHE A 238 -16.27 -14.47 -12.12
C PHE A 238 -16.78 -15.90 -11.88
N VAL A 239 -16.56 -16.40 -10.65
CA VAL A 239 -17.13 -17.66 -10.14
C VAL A 239 -18.27 -17.37 -9.18
N ASP A 240 -18.08 -16.43 -8.23
CA ASP A 240 -19.10 -15.93 -7.31
C ASP A 240 -18.89 -14.45 -7.06
N ARG A 241 -19.99 -13.73 -6.76
CA ARG A 241 -19.98 -12.31 -6.44
C ARG A 241 -21.03 -11.98 -5.39
N ARG A 242 -20.63 -11.21 -4.39
CA ARG A 242 -21.52 -10.67 -3.35
C ARG A 242 -21.23 -9.19 -3.14
N GLU A 243 -22.26 -8.45 -2.75
CA GLU A 243 -22.15 -7.07 -2.29
C GLU A 243 -22.84 -6.99 -0.93
N TYR A 244 -22.10 -6.45 0.04
CA TYR A 244 -22.59 -6.29 1.41
C TYR A 244 -22.74 -4.80 1.71
N THR A 245 -23.90 -4.44 2.26
CA THR A 245 -24.28 -3.08 2.67
C THR A 245 -24.81 -3.11 4.09
N GLY A 246 -25.22 -1.96 4.63
CA GLY A 246 -25.70 -1.88 6.01
C GLY A 246 -24.58 -1.61 7.02
N PRO A 247 -24.76 -1.97 8.30
CA PRO A 247 -23.79 -1.69 9.35
C PRO A 247 -22.39 -2.22 9.05
N LEU A 248 -21.34 -1.40 9.33
CA LEU A 248 -19.96 -1.78 8.98
C LEU A 248 -19.51 -3.09 9.63
N TRP A 249 -19.90 -3.35 10.87
CA TRP A 249 -19.54 -4.60 11.57
C TRP A 249 -20.15 -5.84 10.91
N GLU A 250 -21.33 -5.70 10.30
CA GLU A 250 -21.95 -6.79 9.52
C GLU A 250 -21.20 -7.01 8.21
N GLN A 251 -20.84 -5.93 7.53
CA GLN A 251 -20.02 -6.02 6.30
C GLN A 251 -18.67 -6.69 6.56
N ILE A 252 -18.03 -6.42 7.73
CA ILE A 252 -16.78 -7.09 8.16
C ILE A 252 -17.02 -8.60 8.30
N ASP A 253 -18.04 -9.00 9.06
CA ASP A 253 -18.32 -10.40 9.32
C ASP A 253 -18.70 -11.16 8.05
N GLU A 254 -19.54 -10.56 7.20
CA GLU A 254 -19.97 -11.14 5.93
C GLU A 254 -18.80 -11.31 4.92
N ALA A 255 -17.96 -10.27 4.77
CA ALA A 255 -16.79 -10.34 3.91
C ALA A 255 -15.77 -11.37 4.43
N PHE A 256 -15.57 -11.44 5.74
CA PHE A 256 -14.71 -12.44 6.37
C PHE A 256 -15.21 -13.85 6.12
N GLN A 257 -16.51 -14.11 6.36
CA GLN A 257 -17.11 -15.41 6.08
C GLN A 257 -17.10 -15.76 4.59
N PHE A 258 -17.27 -14.77 3.72
CA PHE A 258 -17.13 -14.99 2.27
C PHE A 258 -15.73 -15.50 1.91
N VAL A 259 -14.68 -14.88 2.43
CA VAL A 259 -13.30 -15.35 2.18
C VAL A 259 -13.10 -16.77 2.73
N LEU A 260 -13.49 -17.03 3.97
CA LEU A 260 -13.31 -18.36 4.58
C LEU A 260 -14.00 -19.49 3.82
N ARG A 261 -15.15 -19.23 3.19
CA ARG A 261 -15.86 -20.22 2.36
C ARG A 261 -15.18 -20.48 1.03
N ASN A 262 -14.32 -19.57 0.56
CA ASN A 262 -13.73 -19.60 -0.78
C ASN A 262 -12.21 -19.80 -0.79
N ILE A 263 -11.58 -20.02 0.37
CA ILE A 263 -10.20 -20.45 0.51
C ILE A 263 -10.12 -21.89 1.01
N HIS A 264 -8.97 -22.54 0.82
CA HIS A 264 -8.82 -23.94 1.22
C HIS A 264 -8.72 -24.09 2.73
N LEU A 265 -9.46 -25.08 3.24
CA LEU A 265 -9.34 -25.58 4.59
C LEU A 265 -8.61 -26.91 4.54
N GLY A 266 -7.36 -26.93 4.97
CA GLY A 266 -6.55 -28.13 5.11
C GLY A 266 -6.65 -28.70 6.52
N ALA A 267 -5.93 -29.79 6.77
CA ALA A 267 -5.82 -30.37 8.09
C ALA A 267 -4.36 -30.73 8.39
N THR A 268 -3.90 -30.37 9.56
CA THR A 268 -2.59 -30.77 10.09
C THR A 268 -2.80 -31.76 11.24
N ILE A 269 -1.95 -32.77 11.35
CA ILE A 269 -1.98 -33.72 12.47
C ILE A 269 -0.94 -33.28 13.47
N ILE A 270 -1.39 -32.87 14.67
CA ILE A 270 -0.50 -32.53 15.78
C ILE A 270 -0.64 -33.63 16.85
N GLY A 271 0.36 -34.48 16.98
CA GLY A 271 0.26 -35.67 17.81
C GLY A 271 -0.78 -36.66 17.27
N ILE A 272 -1.86 -36.90 18.05
CA ILE A 272 -2.98 -37.78 17.67
C ILE A 272 -4.23 -36.99 17.23
N TYR A 273 -4.18 -35.65 17.25
CA TYR A 273 -5.32 -34.81 16.93
C TYR A 273 -5.19 -34.18 15.55
N ARG A 274 -6.28 -34.22 14.78
CA ARG A 274 -6.45 -33.44 13.56
C ARG A 274 -6.84 -32.03 13.93
N GLN A 275 -6.09 -31.05 13.41
CA GLN A 275 -6.41 -29.63 13.49
C GLN A 275 -6.68 -29.10 12.08
N ASP A 276 -7.87 -28.55 11.88
CA ASP A 276 -8.22 -27.90 10.63
C ASP A 276 -7.53 -26.52 10.56
N VAL A 277 -6.82 -26.25 9.47
CA VAL A 277 -6.02 -25.03 9.27
C VAL A 277 -6.37 -24.43 7.91
N TYR A 278 -6.76 -23.16 7.92
CA TYR A 278 -6.94 -22.42 6.68
C TYR A 278 -5.59 -22.13 6.01
N GLU A 279 -5.55 -22.16 4.68
CA GLU A 279 -4.35 -21.84 3.91
C GLU A 279 -3.83 -20.40 4.13
N ILE A 280 -4.73 -19.45 4.47
CA ILE A 280 -4.40 -18.08 4.89
C ILE A 280 -4.88 -17.93 6.32
N PRO A 281 -4.06 -17.41 7.27
CA PRO A 281 -4.47 -17.22 8.65
C PRO A 281 -5.74 -16.36 8.77
N PRO A 282 -6.82 -16.86 9.40
CA PRO A 282 -8.09 -16.12 9.52
C PRO A 282 -7.95 -14.76 10.20
N ASP A 283 -7.08 -14.66 11.21
CA ASP A 283 -6.83 -13.40 11.90
C ASP A 283 -6.22 -12.34 10.98
N ALA A 284 -5.34 -12.74 10.04
CA ALA A 284 -4.76 -11.82 9.07
C ALA A 284 -5.81 -11.32 8.08
N ILE A 285 -6.71 -12.20 7.62
CA ILE A 285 -7.82 -11.84 6.74
C ILE A 285 -8.73 -10.83 7.43
N ARG A 286 -9.14 -11.13 8.67
CA ARG A 286 -10.04 -10.29 9.46
C ARG A 286 -9.45 -8.91 9.69
N GLU A 287 -8.21 -8.86 10.12
CA GLU A 287 -7.48 -7.61 10.38
C GLU A 287 -7.35 -6.75 9.12
N LEU A 288 -7.07 -7.35 7.95
CA LEU A 288 -6.99 -6.63 6.68
C LEU A 288 -8.33 -6.05 6.25
N ILE A 289 -9.44 -6.78 6.43
CA ILE A 289 -10.78 -6.28 6.11
C ILE A 289 -11.13 -5.10 7.02
N ILE A 290 -10.86 -5.22 8.31
CA ILE A 290 -11.09 -4.14 9.29
C ILE A 290 -10.26 -2.90 8.93
N ASN A 291 -8.96 -3.08 8.65
CA ASN A 291 -8.08 -2.01 8.26
C ASN A 291 -8.52 -1.33 6.96
N ALA A 292 -9.01 -2.10 5.99
CA ALA A 292 -9.57 -1.55 4.76
C ALA A 292 -10.76 -0.63 5.05
N MET A 293 -11.61 -0.95 6.04
CA MET A 293 -12.79 -0.15 6.40
C MET A 293 -12.42 1.08 7.22
N VAL A 294 -11.54 0.95 8.23
CA VAL A 294 -11.20 2.07 9.10
C VAL A 294 -10.31 3.10 8.43
N HIS A 295 -9.49 2.69 7.44
CA HIS A 295 -8.52 3.57 6.78
C HIS A 295 -8.93 4.03 5.36
N ARG A 296 -10.04 3.54 4.79
CA ARG A 296 -10.48 4.00 3.47
C ARG A 296 -10.80 5.50 3.45
N SER A 297 -10.70 6.11 2.28
CA SER A 297 -11.28 7.44 2.04
C SER A 297 -12.78 7.32 1.81
N TYR A 298 -13.58 7.87 2.71
CA TYR A 298 -15.04 7.95 2.53
C TYR A 298 -15.47 9.16 1.70
N LEU A 299 -14.53 10.01 1.28
CA LEU A 299 -14.74 11.00 0.22
C LEU A 299 -14.83 10.34 -1.15
N ASP A 300 -14.24 9.16 -1.31
CA ASP A 300 -14.31 8.36 -2.53
C ASP A 300 -15.56 7.47 -2.49
N HIS A 301 -16.34 7.50 -3.56
CA HIS A 301 -17.55 6.70 -3.69
C HIS A 301 -17.29 5.24 -4.10
N GLY A 302 -16.03 4.87 -4.33
CA GLY A 302 -15.61 3.50 -4.63
C GLY A 302 -15.94 2.55 -3.48
N THR A 303 -16.09 1.26 -3.77
CA THR A 303 -16.33 0.20 -2.78
C THR A 303 -15.03 -0.46 -2.34
N ILE A 304 -15.00 -1.00 -1.12
CA ILE A 304 -13.97 -1.94 -0.73
C ILE A 304 -14.14 -3.20 -1.57
N GLN A 305 -13.06 -3.73 -2.11
CA GLN A 305 -13.07 -4.96 -2.90
C GLN A 305 -12.25 -6.04 -2.21
N VAL A 306 -12.87 -7.19 -2.00
CA VAL A 306 -12.25 -8.40 -1.47
C VAL A 306 -12.33 -9.47 -2.54
N ALA A 307 -11.20 -9.80 -3.17
CA ALA A 307 -11.13 -10.66 -4.33
C ALA A 307 -10.28 -11.90 -4.04
N VAL A 308 -10.88 -13.08 -4.21
CA VAL A 308 -10.22 -14.39 -4.09
C VAL A 308 -9.88 -14.87 -5.50
N TYR A 309 -8.59 -15.01 -5.79
CA TYR A 309 -8.06 -15.58 -7.04
C TYR A 309 -7.49 -16.97 -6.79
N ASP A 310 -7.16 -17.70 -7.85
CA ASP A 310 -6.52 -19.00 -7.72
C ASP A 310 -5.17 -18.94 -7.00
N ASN A 311 -4.46 -17.80 -7.09
CA ASN A 311 -3.11 -17.65 -6.55
C ASN A 311 -2.98 -16.64 -5.38
N ARG A 312 -4.02 -15.86 -5.06
CA ARG A 312 -3.96 -14.84 -4.00
C ARG A 312 -5.33 -14.42 -3.48
N LEU A 313 -5.34 -13.88 -2.29
CA LEU A 313 -6.39 -13.00 -1.76
C LEU A 313 -5.93 -11.55 -1.98
N GLU A 314 -6.77 -10.72 -2.56
CA GLU A 314 -6.54 -9.30 -2.82
C GLU A 314 -7.59 -8.47 -2.11
N ILE A 315 -7.17 -7.50 -1.28
CA ILE A 315 -8.06 -6.53 -0.63
C ILE A 315 -7.68 -5.15 -1.12
N THR A 316 -8.63 -4.46 -1.73
CA THR A 316 -8.46 -3.09 -2.26
C THR A 316 -9.36 -2.13 -1.51
N SER A 317 -8.77 -1.07 -0.97
CA SER A 317 -9.46 -0.01 -0.23
C SER A 317 -9.33 1.31 -0.98
N PRO A 318 -10.45 2.05 -1.23
CA PRO A 318 -10.38 3.38 -1.83
C PRO A 318 -9.58 4.38 -0.99
N GLY A 319 -8.81 5.20 -1.67
CA GLY A 319 -7.96 6.25 -1.10
C GLY A 319 -6.48 5.86 -1.05
N LYS A 320 -5.63 6.80 -1.46
CA LYS A 320 -4.16 6.70 -1.30
C LYS A 320 -3.78 6.68 0.19
N LEU A 321 -2.54 6.35 0.50
CA LEU A 321 -2.02 6.51 1.86
C LEU A 321 -2.17 7.97 2.33
N PRO A 322 -2.56 8.21 3.60
CA PRO A 322 -2.60 9.55 4.17
C PRO A 322 -1.25 10.26 4.03
N MET A 323 -1.26 11.58 3.87
CA MET A 323 -0.03 12.34 3.76
C MET A 323 0.92 12.11 4.94
N GLY A 324 2.21 11.99 4.64
CA GLY A 324 3.23 11.67 5.66
C GLY A 324 3.28 10.20 6.08
N GLN A 325 2.39 9.35 5.54
CA GLN A 325 2.46 7.90 5.67
C GLN A 325 3.17 7.28 4.46
N THR A 326 4.05 6.30 4.71
CA THR A 326 4.70 5.51 3.67
C THR A 326 4.48 4.03 3.91
N MET A 327 4.73 3.21 2.88
CA MET A 327 4.63 1.76 2.99
C MET A 327 5.59 1.20 4.04
N GLU A 328 6.80 1.73 4.11
CA GLU A 328 7.84 1.33 5.05
C GLU A 328 7.37 1.61 6.48
N ARG A 329 6.94 2.85 6.76
CA ARG A 329 6.42 3.25 8.08
C ARG A 329 5.19 2.43 8.48
N MET A 330 4.30 2.13 7.52
CA MET A 330 3.14 1.29 7.78
C MET A 330 3.56 -0.14 8.18
N LYS A 331 4.56 -0.72 7.50
CA LYS A 331 5.13 -2.04 7.84
C LYS A 331 5.85 -2.06 9.19
N GLU A 332 6.41 -0.93 9.61
CA GLU A 332 7.02 -0.74 10.93
C GLU A 332 6.00 -0.55 12.06
N GLY A 333 4.71 -0.43 11.73
CA GLY A 333 3.63 -0.27 12.71
C GLY A 333 3.23 1.18 12.99
N TYR A 334 3.71 2.13 12.20
CA TYR A 334 3.20 3.51 12.30
C TYR A 334 1.84 3.61 11.62
N SER A 335 0.82 3.95 12.38
CA SER A 335 -0.55 4.16 11.88
C SER A 335 -0.86 5.65 11.82
N LYS A 336 -1.46 6.09 10.71
CA LYS A 336 -2.08 7.41 10.60
C LYS A 336 -3.57 7.24 10.38
N ILE A 337 -4.35 7.65 11.37
CA ILE A 337 -5.80 7.51 11.37
C ILE A 337 -6.40 8.49 10.35
N ARG A 338 -7.31 8.02 9.48
CA ARG A 338 -8.07 8.84 8.53
C ARG A 338 -9.48 9.10 9.02
N ASN A 339 -10.06 8.17 9.78
CA ASN A 339 -11.43 8.21 10.27
C ASN A 339 -11.40 7.97 11.78
N GLU A 340 -11.27 9.05 12.54
CA GLU A 340 -11.04 8.98 14.00
C GLU A 340 -12.27 8.52 14.77
N ALA A 341 -13.47 8.99 14.37
CA ALA A 341 -14.71 8.56 15.01
C ALA A 341 -14.97 7.07 14.80
N LEU A 342 -14.72 6.56 13.58
CA LEU A 342 -14.81 5.13 13.29
C LEU A 342 -13.77 4.32 14.06
N ALA A 343 -12.55 4.83 14.20
CA ALA A 343 -11.50 4.17 14.97
C ALA A 343 -11.89 4.04 16.45
N HIS A 344 -12.47 5.06 17.05
CA HIS A 344 -13.00 5.00 18.43
C HIS A 344 -14.12 3.95 18.56
N ALA A 345 -15.07 3.94 17.62
CA ALA A 345 -16.15 2.96 17.61
C ALA A 345 -15.62 1.52 17.49
N PHE A 346 -14.66 1.30 16.57
CA PHE A 346 -14.07 -0.01 16.34
C PHE A 346 -13.23 -0.49 17.53
N ALA A 347 -12.51 0.40 18.18
CA ALA A 347 -11.78 0.08 19.40
C ALA A 347 -12.73 -0.31 20.56
N TYR A 348 -13.83 0.42 20.75
CA TYR A 348 -14.84 0.06 21.73
C TYR A 348 -15.46 -1.31 21.43
N MET A 349 -15.74 -1.60 20.17
CA MET A 349 -16.27 -2.90 19.72
C MET A 349 -15.24 -4.04 19.73
N ASN A 350 -14.02 -3.82 20.23
CA ASN A 350 -12.91 -4.79 20.22
C ASN A 350 -12.56 -5.30 18.81
N LEU A 351 -12.74 -4.46 17.78
CA LEU A 351 -12.38 -4.78 16.41
C LEU A 351 -10.92 -4.42 16.11
N ILE A 352 -10.41 -3.32 16.67
CA ILE A 352 -9.03 -2.85 16.50
C ILE A 352 -8.33 -2.60 17.84
N GLU A 353 -7.00 -2.58 17.78
CA GLU A 353 -6.12 -2.13 18.88
C GLU A 353 -5.50 -0.77 18.51
N HIS A 354 -5.33 0.14 19.48
CA HIS A 354 -4.84 1.50 19.23
C HIS A 354 -3.32 1.63 18.95
N TRP A 355 -2.56 0.53 19.03
CA TRP A 355 -1.08 0.57 19.03
C TRP A 355 -0.42 0.48 17.66
N GLY A 356 -1.16 0.43 16.55
CA GLY A 356 -0.58 0.30 15.19
C GLY A 356 0.05 -1.07 14.90
N SER A 357 -0.10 -2.04 15.78
CA SER A 357 0.50 -3.39 15.69
C SER A 357 -0.13 -4.29 14.62
N GLY A 358 -1.22 -3.86 13.97
CA GLY A 358 -1.99 -4.69 13.04
C GLY A 358 -1.17 -5.19 11.85
N ILE A 359 -0.54 -4.30 11.10
CA ILE A 359 0.23 -4.67 9.88
C ILE A 359 1.45 -5.55 10.21
N PRO A 360 2.34 -5.19 11.17
CA PRO A 360 3.42 -6.09 11.59
C PRO A 360 2.93 -7.48 11.96
N ARG A 361 1.86 -7.58 12.75
CA ARG A 361 1.26 -8.84 13.17
C ARG A 361 0.70 -9.67 12.01
N ILE A 362 0.11 -9.02 10.99
CA ILE A 362 -0.32 -9.69 9.76
C ILE A 362 0.89 -10.30 9.04
N ILE A 363 1.96 -9.53 8.86
CA ILE A 363 3.20 -9.97 8.20
C ILE A 363 3.76 -11.20 8.93
N ASP A 364 3.87 -11.13 10.26
CA ASP A 364 4.40 -12.22 11.08
C ASP A 364 3.53 -13.48 10.99
N LYS A 365 2.20 -13.35 11.09
CA LYS A 365 1.27 -14.48 11.01
C LYS A 365 1.29 -15.14 9.64
N VAL A 366 1.34 -14.36 8.57
CA VAL A 366 1.41 -14.88 7.19
C VAL A 366 2.73 -15.61 6.96
N LYS A 367 3.85 -15.06 7.42
CA LYS A 367 5.17 -15.74 7.37
C LYS A 367 5.20 -17.00 8.22
N ALA A 368 4.63 -16.96 9.42
CA ALA A 368 4.55 -18.14 10.31
C ALA A 368 3.70 -19.27 9.72
N ALA A 369 2.74 -18.95 8.84
CA ALA A 369 1.97 -19.92 8.08
C ALA A 369 2.72 -20.47 6.84
N GLY A 370 4.01 -20.10 6.63
CA GLY A 370 4.81 -20.54 5.50
C GLY A 370 4.46 -19.85 4.18
N LEU A 371 3.69 -18.76 4.21
CA LEU A 371 3.32 -17.99 3.02
C LEU A 371 4.34 -16.87 2.76
N GLN A 372 4.34 -16.39 1.52
CA GLN A 372 5.10 -15.20 1.14
C GLN A 372 4.60 -13.98 1.91
N GLU A 373 5.51 -13.05 2.26
CA GLU A 373 5.15 -11.76 2.85
C GLU A 373 4.06 -11.08 2.03
N PRO A 374 3.02 -10.51 2.67
CA PRO A 374 1.99 -9.76 1.96
C PRO A 374 2.59 -8.63 1.12
N GLU A 375 2.11 -8.49 -0.10
CA GLU A 375 2.50 -7.42 -1.00
C GLU A 375 1.57 -6.21 -0.79
N PHE A 376 2.15 -5.05 -0.51
CA PHE A 376 1.44 -3.80 -0.32
C PHE A 376 1.67 -2.90 -1.54
N ILE A 377 0.60 -2.55 -2.22
CA ILE A 377 0.63 -1.74 -3.45
C ILE A 377 -0.16 -0.47 -3.19
N GLY A 378 0.56 0.66 -3.03
CA GLY A 378 -0.05 1.98 -2.92
C GLY A 378 -0.25 2.60 -4.29
N GLY A 379 -1.50 2.86 -4.65
CA GLY A 379 -1.86 3.63 -5.83
C GLY A 379 -2.07 5.11 -5.50
N GLU A 380 -2.39 5.90 -6.53
CA GLU A 380 -2.81 7.30 -6.38
C GLU A 380 -4.25 7.42 -5.91
N VAL A 381 -5.05 6.36 -6.09
CA VAL A 381 -6.49 6.33 -5.80
C VAL A 381 -6.90 5.21 -4.86
N ASP A 382 -6.08 4.18 -4.68
CA ASP A 382 -6.38 3.02 -3.84
C ASP A 382 -5.14 2.48 -3.11
N LEU A 383 -5.38 1.70 -2.07
CA LEU A 383 -4.41 0.83 -1.41
C LEU A 383 -4.83 -0.61 -1.62
N ARG A 384 -3.94 -1.42 -2.21
CA ARG A 384 -4.15 -2.83 -2.47
C ARG A 384 -3.18 -3.68 -1.66
N ILE A 385 -3.69 -4.76 -1.07
CA ILE A 385 -2.89 -5.71 -0.31
C ILE A 385 -3.16 -7.11 -0.85
N ASN A 386 -2.09 -7.82 -1.23
CA ASN A 386 -2.13 -9.18 -1.73
C ASN A 386 -1.52 -10.13 -0.71
N ILE A 387 -2.24 -11.20 -0.37
CA ILE A 387 -1.69 -12.38 0.29
C ILE A 387 -1.68 -13.50 -0.74
N TYR A 388 -0.48 -13.95 -1.11
CA TYR A 388 -0.34 -15.06 -2.07
C TYR A 388 -0.64 -16.38 -1.38
N ARG A 389 -1.46 -17.20 -2.04
CA ARG A 389 -1.84 -18.53 -1.57
C ARG A 389 -0.67 -19.49 -1.77
N GLY A 390 -0.46 -20.41 -0.85
CA GLY A 390 0.49 -21.50 -1.05
C GLY A 390 0.10 -22.35 -2.27
N GLN A 391 1.09 -22.88 -3.01
CA GLN A 391 0.80 -23.86 -4.06
C GLN A 391 0.31 -25.13 -3.36
N VAL A 392 -0.98 -25.42 -3.48
CA VAL A 392 -1.51 -26.73 -3.11
C VAL A 392 -1.13 -27.69 -4.24
N ASP A 393 -0.09 -28.47 -4.03
CA ASP A 393 0.12 -29.65 -4.86
C ASP A 393 -1.05 -30.60 -4.60
N THR A 394 -1.87 -30.81 -5.63
CA THR A 394 -3.09 -31.64 -5.59
C THR A 394 -2.85 -33.10 -5.22
N ASN A 395 -1.61 -33.49 -4.92
CA ASN A 395 -1.23 -34.85 -4.57
C ASN A 395 -0.62 -35.03 -3.17
N ASN A 396 -0.45 -33.96 -2.36
CA ASN A 396 0.01 -34.16 -0.97
C ASN A 396 -0.44 -32.99 -0.08
N ALA A 397 -0.74 -33.34 1.17
CA ALA A 397 -1.03 -32.44 2.28
C ALA A 397 -0.06 -31.25 2.34
N ILE A 398 -0.55 -30.10 2.83
CA ILE A 398 0.23 -28.89 3.07
C ILE A 398 1.56 -29.27 3.74
N ILE A 399 2.65 -29.23 2.98
CA ILE A 399 3.99 -29.45 3.53
C ILE A 399 4.43 -28.09 4.06
N ASN A 400 4.34 -27.93 5.40
CA ASN A 400 4.93 -26.80 6.09
C ASN A 400 6.45 -26.86 5.95
N ALA A 401 7.07 -25.83 5.39
CA ALA A 401 8.53 -25.70 5.22
C ALA A 401 9.34 -25.55 6.53
N ASN A 402 8.77 -25.90 7.68
CA ASN A 402 9.41 -25.74 9.00
C ASN A 402 9.75 -27.05 9.73
N ASP A 403 9.66 -28.24 9.09
CA ASP A 403 10.06 -29.50 9.74
C ASP A 403 11.52 -29.90 9.51
N THR A 404 12.44 -28.93 9.56
CA THR A 404 13.88 -29.24 9.68
C THR A 404 14.45 -28.59 10.93
N LYS A 405 14.00 -29.03 12.10
CA LYS A 405 14.79 -29.09 13.35
C LYS A 405 13.91 -29.66 14.49
N ASN A 406 13.88 -30.97 14.62
CA ASN A 406 14.14 -31.67 15.87
C ASN A 406 13.96 -33.17 15.67
N GLY A 407 15.01 -33.87 16.13
CA GLY A 407 15.31 -35.23 15.84
C GLY A 407 14.47 -36.30 16.50
N ALA A 408 14.66 -37.44 15.91
CA ALA A 408 14.74 -38.78 16.46
C ALA A 408 13.63 -39.27 17.39
N ASN A 409 12.79 -40.12 16.89
CA ASN A 409 12.72 -41.54 17.26
C ASN A 409 11.51 -42.21 16.59
N GLY A 410 11.77 -43.15 15.80
CA GLY A 410 11.31 -44.25 15.15
C GLY A 410 10.05 -44.94 15.64
N VAL A 411 9.30 -45.42 14.69
CA VAL A 411 8.91 -46.85 14.64
C VAL A 411 8.64 -47.19 13.17
N ASN A 412 9.36 -48.22 12.75
CA ASN A 412 9.36 -48.90 11.47
C ASN A 412 8.07 -49.71 11.23
N CYS A 413 7.54 -49.69 10.03
CA CYS A 413 6.92 -50.87 9.43
C CYS A 413 7.11 -50.84 7.91
N GLY A 414 8.10 -51.57 7.44
CA GLY A 414 8.24 -52.51 6.32
C GLY A 414 7.82 -52.02 4.93
N ALA A 415 8.52 -52.12 3.92
CA ALA A 415 9.69 -52.84 3.46
C ALA A 415 10.06 -52.36 2.05
N ASN A 416 11.37 -52.43 1.79
CA ASN A 416 12.05 -52.60 0.50
C ASN A 416 12.29 -51.38 -0.41
N ASP A 417 13.46 -51.02 -0.39
CA ASP A 417 14.70 -51.18 -1.15
C ASP A 417 15.08 -50.02 -2.07
N GLY A 418 16.32 -49.57 -1.87
CA GLY A 418 17.16 -49.15 -2.98
C GLY A 418 17.56 -47.64 -3.01
N THR A 419 18.61 -47.33 -2.22
CA THR A 419 19.76 -46.45 -2.59
C THR A 419 19.55 -45.02 -3.10
N ASN A 420 20.24 -44.14 -2.45
CA ASN A 420 20.91 -42.89 -2.87
C ASN A 420 20.18 -41.57 -2.72
N GLY A 421 20.81 -40.73 -1.88
CA GLY A 421 20.93 -39.28 -1.84
C GLY A 421 20.01 -38.44 -2.74
N ALA A 422 18.93 -37.89 -2.22
CA ALA A 422 18.07 -37.02 -2.99
C ALA A 422 18.29 -35.57 -2.58
N GLU A 423 18.97 -34.83 -3.44
CA GLU A 423 18.89 -33.38 -3.56
C GLU A 423 17.44 -32.95 -3.86
N MET A 424 17.02 -31.82 -3.30
CA MET A 424 15.70 -31.22 -3.54
C MET A 424 15.44 -31.03 -5.05
N PRO A 425 14.22 -31.27 -5.55
CA PRO A 425 13.91 -31.10 -6.97
C PRO A 425 13.95 -29.60 -7.32
N PRO A 426 14.69 -29.20 -8.35
CA PRO A 426 14.79 -27.82 -8.81
C PRO A 426 13.47 -27.34 -9.40
N ASN A 427 13.16 -26.06 -9.15
CA ASN A 427 12.05 -25.30 -9.73
C ASN A 427 12.00 -25.54 -11.26
N LYS A 428 10.84 -25.79 -11.85
CA LYS A 428 10.65 -26.06 -13.30
C LYS A 428 11.42 -25.09 -14.20
N GLU A 429 11.54 -23.84 -13.80
CA GLU A 429 12.26 -22.81 -14.55
C GLU A 429 13.79 -23.00 -14.43
N GLN A 430 14.29 -23.39 -13.26
CA GLN A 430 15.70 -23.74 -13.05
C GLN A 430 16.06 -25.01 -13.83
N THR A 431 15.20 -26.01 -13.82
CA THR A 431 15.42 -27.25 -14.61
C THR A 431 15.42 -26.97 -16.11
N GLN A 432 14.59 -26.07 -16.61
CA GLN A 432 14.59 -25.65 -18.01
C GLN A 432 15.83 -24.83 -18.36
N ILE A 433 16.29 -23.96 -17.46
CA ILE A 433 17.53 -23.19 -17.64
C ILE A 433 18.74 -24.13 -17.69
N GLU A 434 18.82 -25.11 -16.79
CA GLU A 434 19.91 -26.09 -16.77
C GLU A 434 19.94 -26.96 -18.05
N LYS A 435 18.77 -27.42 -18.49
CA LYS A 435 18.64 -28.12 -19.78
C LYS A 435 19.08 -27.24 -20.95
N LEU A 436 18.71 -25.97 -20.94
CA LEU A 436 19.14 -25.04 -21.98
C LEU A 436 20.65 -24.84 -21.98
N LEU A 437 21.28 -24.66 -20.80
CA LEU A 437 22.73 -24.56 -20.71
C LEU A 437 23.45 -25.82 -21.22
N GLN A 438 22.94 -27.02 -20.92
CA GLN A 438 23.50 -28.26 -21.43
C GLN A 438 23.39 -28.37 -22.96
N VAL A 439 22.31 -27.90 -23.55
CA VAL A 439 22.13 -27.89 -25.02
C VAL A 439 23.05 -26.87 -25.69
N ILE A 440 23.25 -25.69 -25.04
CA ILE A 440 24.18 -24.65 -25.48
C ILE A 440 25.62 -25.14 -25.41
N GLU A 441 26.00 -25.85 -24.34
CA GLU A 441 27.35 -26.39 -24.15
C GLU A 441 27.71 -27.42 -25.24
N LYS A 442 26.73 -28.23 -25.68
CA LYS A 442 26.90 -29.20 -26.77
C LYS A 442 26.95 -28.55 -28.16
N ASN A 443 26.28 -27.43 -28.36
CA ASN A 443 26.18 -26.77 -29.66
C ASN A 443 26.23 -25.23 -29.51
N PRO A 444 27.37 -24.63 -29.15
CA PRO A 444 27.47 -23.24 -28.79
C PRO A 444 27.24 -22.25 -29.94
N SER A 445 27.29 -22.71 -31.18
CA SER A 445 27.07 -21.89 -32.39
C SER A 445 25.69 -22.03 -33.02
N ALA A 446 24.79 -22.76 -32.37
CA ALA A 446 23.45 -23.00 -32.90
C ALA A 446 22.54 -21.76 -32.76
N THR A 447 21.47 -21.75 -33.55
CA THR A 447 20.49 -20.66 -33.49
C THR A 447 19.47 -20.89 -32.35
N GLN A 448 18.83 -19.79 -31.91
CA GLN A 448 17.76 -19.90 -30.91
C GLN A 448 16.58 -20.77 -31.39
N ALA A 449 16.37 -20.90 -32.70
CA ALA A 449 15.37 -21.81 -33.24
C ALA A 449 15.75 -23.30 -33.00
N TYR A 450 17.03 -23.62 -33.16
CA TYR A 450 17.54 -24.98 -32.87
C TYR A 450 17.36 -25.33 -31.37
N TYR A 451 17.67 -24.40 -30.46
CA TYR A 451 17.47 -24.65 -29.03
C TYR A 451 15.99 -24.82 -28.69
N ALA A 452 15.11 -24.01 -29.30
CA ALA A 452 13.67 -24.13 -29.11
C ALA A 452 13.13 -25.54 -29.56
N GLU A 453 13.58 -26.01 -30.70
CA GLU A 453 13.24 -27.34 -31.22
C GLU A 453 13.76 -28.46 -30.30
N LYS A 454 15.03 -28.41 -29.89
CA LYS A 454 15.64 -29.42 -29.02
C LYS A 454 15.03 -29.48 -27.62
N MET A 455 14.51 -28.38 -27.14
CA MET A 455 13.86 -28.29 -25.82
C MET A 455 12.35 -28.49 -25.86
N GLY A 456 11.73 -28.53 -27.04
CA GLY A 456 10.27 -28.63 -27.20
C GLY A 456 9.51 -27.41 -26.69
N ILE A 457 10.11 -26.22 -26.76
CA ILE A 457 9.52 -24.95 -26.27
C ILE A 457 9.52 -23.88 -27.35
N SER A 458 8.72 -22.81 -27.17
CA SER A 458 8.64 -21.74 -28.15
C SER A 458 9.95 -20.95 -28.28
N LYS A 459 10.26 -20.45 -29.49
CA LYS A 459 11.40 -19.59 -29.75
C LYS A 459 11.36 -18.33 -28.86
N ARG A 460 10.16 -17.81 -28.55
CA ARG A 460 9.96 -16.67 -27.65
C ARG A 460 10.39 -16.99 -26.21
N THR A 461 10.12 -18.22 -25.75
CA THR A 461 10.55 -18.68 -24.42
C THR A 461 12.07 -18.79 -24.33
N VAL A 462 12.71 -19.36 -25.36
CA VAL A 462 14.17 -19.42 -25.44
C VAL A 462 14.78 -18.02 -25.46
N SER A 463 14.25 -17.11 -26.26
CA SER A 463 14.73 -15.74 -26.32
C SER A 463 14.67 -15.02 -24.96
N ARG A 464 13.60 -15.23 -24.18
CA ARG A 464 13.48 -14.69 -22.81
C ARG A 464 14.53 -15.31 -21.85
N MET A 465 14.71 -16.64 -21.93
CA MET A 465 15.72 -17.33 -21.11
C MET A 465 17.14 -16.85 -21.44
N PHE A 466 17.45 -16.60 -22.71
CA PHE A 466 18.72 -16.03 -23.13
C PHE A 466 18.93 -14.62 -22.55
N ALA A 467 17.91 -13.76 -22.62
CA ALA A 467 17.99 -12.42 -22.04
C ALA A 467 18.27 -12.46 -20.54
N THR A 468 17.54 -13.30 -19.79
CA THR A 468 17.75 -13.50 -18.36
C THR A 468 19.14 -14.03 -18.02
N LEU A 469 19.68 -14.97 -18.81
CA LEU A 469 21.03 -15.51 -18.59
C LEU A 469 22.13 -14.50 -18.92
N GLN A 470 21.90 -13.63 -19.91
CA GLN A 470 22.83 -12.55 -20.26
C GLN A 470 22.82 -11.45 -19.19
N GLU A 471 21.63 -11.08 -18.70
CA GLU A 471 21.47 -10.11 -17.61
C GLU A 471 22.15 -10.57 -16.32
N LYS A 472 22.05 -11.85 -16.00
CA LYS A 472 22.74 -12.48 -14.87
C LYS A 472 24.24 -12.78 -15.11
N GLY A 473 24.79 -12.38 -16.24
CA GLY A 473 26.18 -12.59 -16.60
C GLY A 473 26.59 -14.06 -16.81
N ARG A 474 25.63 -14.99 -16.89
CA ARG A 474 25.89 -16.44 -17.04
C ARG A 474 26.02 -16.90 -18.50
N LEU A 475 25.66 -16.04 -19.46
CA LEU A 475 25.76 -16.34 -20.88
C LEU A 475 26.28 -15.11 -21.64
N VAL A 476 27.34 -15.28 -22.39
CA VAL A 476 27.92 -14.20 -23.19
C VAL A 476 27.97 -14.59 -24.66
N GLN A 477 27.58 -13.65 -25.51
CA GLN A 477 27.65 -13.81 -26.97
C GLN A 477 29.03 -13.35 -27.47
N SER A 478 29.72 -14.20 -28.19
CA SER A 478 30.93 -13.87 -28.94
C SER A 478 30.67 -14.01 -30.45
N GLY A 479 31.27 -13.13 -31.27
CA GLY A 479 31.09 -13.15 -32.73
C GLY A 479 30.05 -12.13 -33.22
N THR A 480 29.80 -12.13 -34.55
CA THR A 480 28.84 -11.21 -35.19
C THR A 480 27.40 -11.73 -35.09
N LYS A 481 26.39 -10.83 -35.23
CA LYS A 481 24.95 -11.22 -35.19
C LYS A 481 24.55 -12.36 -36.11
N ARG A 482 25.31 -12.62 -37.21
CA ARG A 482 25.08 -13.72 -38.17
C ARG A 482 25.81 -15.03 -37.86
N LYS A 483 26.88 -14.97 -37.01
CA LYS A 483 27.63 -16.12 -36.47
C LYS A 483 27.86 -15.89 -34.99
N ALA A 484 26.79 -16.00 -34.22
CA ALA A 484 26.86 -15.91 -32.77
C ALA A 484 27.40 -17.23 -32.20
N ASN A 485 28.37 -17.12 -31.31
CA ASN A 485 28.85 -18.24 -30.49
C ASN A 485 28.57 -17.91 -29.00
N TRP A 486 27.95 -18.83 -28.31
CA TRP A 486 27.49 -18.65 -26.94
C TRP A 486 28.49 -19.25 -25.95
N LYS A 487 28.98 -18.46 -25.03
CA LYS A 487 29.89 -18.90 -23.97
C LYS A 487 29.18 -18.85 -22.63
N ILE A 488 29.16 -20.00 -21.95
CA ILE A 488 28.62 -20.09 -20.58
C ILE A 488 29.72 -19.65 -19.60
N ILE A 489 29.35 -18.76 -18.70
CA ILE A 489 30.17 -18.33 -17.57
C ILE A 489 29.62 -19.01 -16.32
N ARG A 490 30.46 -19.83 -15.67
CA ARG A 490 30.15 -20.56 -14.43
C ARG A 490 30.38 -19.69 -13.21
#